data_3928afd656d6d52896e88ba9e07bc3b3
#
_entry.id   3928afd656d6d52896e88ba9e07bc3b3
#
_cell.length_a   1.000
_cell.length_b   1.000
_cell.length_c   1.000
_cell.angle_alpha   90.00
_cell.angle_beta   90.00
_cell.angle_gamma   90.00
#
_symmetry.space_group_name_H-M   'P 1'
#
loop_
_entity.id
_entity.type
_entity.pdbx_description
1 polymer ?
#
loop_
_entity_poly.entity_id
_entity_poly.type
_entity_poly.pdbx_seq_one_letter_code
_entity_poly.pdbx_strand_id
1 'polypeptide(L)' 'KEKHYCWTHSCRVGQGHTSATCKTPYKGHTKEATYDNRMGGSNLDCN' A
#
# COMPACT_ATOMS: atom_id res chain seq x y z
N LYS A 1 11.31 12.23 -1.11
CA LYS A 1 10.92 11.44 0.04
C LYS A 1 10.26 10.16 -0.38
N GLU A 2 10.59 9.10 0.28
CA GLU A 2 10.01 7.80 -0.06
C GLU A 2 8.59 7.71 0.44
N LYS A 3 7.74 7.16 -0.38
CA LYS A 3 6.35 6.99 -0.04
C LYS A 3 6.03 5.50 -0.03
N HIS A 4 5.95 4.96 1.16
CA HIS A 4 5.65 3.55 1.31
C HIS A 4 4.14 3.37 1.37
N TYR A 5 3.60 2.59 0.48
CA TYR A 5 2.18 2.37 0.41
C TYR A 5 1.87 0.92 0.09
N CYS A 6 0.89 0.38 0.78
CA CYS A 6 0.40 -0.98 0.53
C CYS A 6 -1.10 -0.92 0.31
N TRP A 7 -1.58 -1.57 -0.75
CA TRP A 7 -3.00 -1.56 -1.05
C TRP A 7 -3.83 -2.07 0.14
N THR A 8 -3.30 -3.05 0.85
CA THR A 8 -4.02 -3.66 1.98
C THR A 8 -3.84 -2.86 3.27
N HIS A 9 -2.62 -2.41 3.56
CA HIS A 9 -2.29 -1.79 4.83
C HIS A 9 -2.17 -0.28 4.76
N SER A 10 -2.41 0.29 3.60
CA SER A 10 -2.39 1.73 3.34
C SER A 10 -1.01 2.33 3.63
N CYS A 11 -0.95 3.51 4.19
CA CYS A 11 0.30 4.19 4.45
C CYS A 11 0.89 3.88 5.82
N ARG A 12 0.32 2.92 6.51
CA ARG A 12 0.80 2.54 7.84
C ARG A 12 1.91 1.51 7.78
N VAL A 13 2.59 1.42 6.67
CA VAL A 13 3.63 0.42 6.48
C VAL A 13 4.99 1.04 6.69
N GLY A 14 5.93 0.22 7.10
CA GLY A 14 7.29 0.67 7.29
C GLY A 14 8.10 0.55 6.02
N GLN A 15 9.38 0.82 6.14
CA GLN A 15 10.28 0.69 5.00
C GLN A 15 10.27 -0.74 4.48
N GLY A 16 10.33 -0.86 3.18
CA GLY A 16 10.40 -2.17 2.55
C GLY A 16 9.07 -2.85 2.38
N HIS A 17 8.00 -2.25 2.90
CA HIS A 17 6.66 -2.84 2.76
C HIS A 17 5.86 -2.01 1.75
N THR A 18 5.56 -2.59 0.63
CA THR A 18 4.75 -1.94 -0.39
C THR A 18 3.70 -2.90 -0.89
N SER A 19 2.85 -2.43 -1.80
CA SER A 19 1.84 -3.31 -2.38
C SER A 19 2.48 -4.52 -3.04
N ALA A 20 3.62 -4.32 -3.66
CA ALA A 20 4.28 -5.41 -4.38
C ALA A 20 4.96 -6.40 -3.44
N THR A 21 5.35 -5.96 -2.25
CA THR A 21 6.07 -6.82 -1.31
C THR A 21 5.23 -7.23 -0.12
N CYS A 22 3.94 -6.95 -0.14
CA CYS A 22 3.05 -7.31 0.96
C CYS A 22 3.01 -8.83 1.12
N LYS A 23 3.24 -9.29 2.34
CA LYS A 23 3.25 -10.72 2.61
C LYS A 23 1.88 -11.28 2.95
N THR A 24 0.99 -10.41 3.40
CA THR A 24 -0.35 -10.84 3.77
C THR A 24 -1.37 -9.99 3.05
N PRO A 25 -1.42 -10.07 1.72
CA PRO A 25 -2.36 -9.24 0.96
C PRO A 25 -3.79 -9.64 1.24
N TYR A 26 -4.62 -8.62 1.31
CA TYR A 26 -6.05 -8.85 1.53
C TYR A 26 -6.71 -9.20 0.20
N LYS A 27 -7.92 -9.72 0.29
CA LYS A 27 -8.68 -10.05 -0.90
C LYS A 27 -8.86 -8.79 -1.76
N GLY A 28 -8.54 -8.91 -3.02
CA GLY A 28 -8.63 -7.78 -3.92
C GLY A 28 -7.35 -6.97 -4.02
N HIS A 29 -6.34 -7.39 -3.26
CA HIS A 29 -5.07 -6.68 -3.25
C HIS A 29 -4.47 -6.59 -4.65
N THR A 30 -3.93 -5.41 -4.96
CA THR A 30 -3.26 -5.22 -6.24
C THR A 30 -1.83 -4.77 -5.99
N LYS A 31 -0.91 -5.48 -6.60
CA LYS A 31 0.51 -5.20 -6.39
C LYS A 31 0.96 -3.91 -7.05
N GLU A 32 0.17 -3.42 -7.98
CA GLU A 32 0.55 -2.23 -8.73
C GLU A 32 0.14 -0.94 -8.05
N ALA A 33 -0.58 -1.03 -6.95
CA ALA A 33 -1.03 0.16 -6.24
C ALA A 33 0.17 0.87 -5.63
N THR A 34 0.16 2.19 -5.73
CA THR A 34 1.23 3.01 -5.17
C THR A 34 0.60 4.17 -4.42
N TYR A 35 1.45 4.94 -3.74
CA TYR A 35 0.97 6.10 -3.01
C TYR A 35 0.24 7.07 -3.93
N ASP A 36 0.73 7.23 -5.14
CA ASP A 36 0.15 8.18 -6.08
C ASP A 36 -1.01 7.58 -6.87
N ASN A 37 -1.06 6.26 -6.96
CA ASN A 37 -2.12 5.59 -7.70
C ASN A 37 -2.59 4.40 -6.87
N ARG A 38 -3.50 4.66 -5.96
CA ARG A 38 -3.89 3.65 -4.98
C ARG A 38 -4.87 2.60 -5.51
N MET A 39 -5.41 2.85 -6.68
CA MET A 39 -6.26 1.87 -7.36
C MET A 39 -7.37 1.34 -6.44
N GLY A 40 -8.00 2.24 -5.71
CA GLY A 40 -9.09 1.88 -4.82
C GLY A 40 -8.67 1.30 -3.50
N GLY A 41 -7.39 1.37 -3.17
CA GLY A 41 -6.90 0.80 -1.94
C GLY A 41 -7.17 1.64 -0.71
N SER A 42 -6.64 1.18 0.40
CA SER A 42 -6.84 1.84 1.68
C SER A 42 -6.18 3.21 1.74
N ASN A 43 -6.77 4.12 2.51
CA ASN A 43 -6.24 5.47 2.67
C ASN A 43 -5.90 5.81 4.11
N LEU A 44 -5.80 4.82 4.95
CA LEU A 44 -5.53 5.07 6.36
C LEU A 44 -4.15 5.70 6.54
N ASP A 45 -4.10 6.77 7.34
CA ASP A 45 -2.85 7.43 7.68
C ASP A 45 -2.06 7.93 6.48
N CYS A 46 -2.76 8.26 5.41
CA CYS A 46 -2.09 8.76 4.21
C CYS A 46 -2.12 10.29 4.11
N ASN A 47 -2.55 10.95 5.14
CA ASN A 47 -2.59 12.41 5.09
C ASN A 47 -1.30 13.02 5.59
#